data_3a6e5d8fc058b7aa5e3f5abb959fc782
#
_entry.id   3a6e5d8fc058b7aa5e3f5abb959fc782
#
_cell.length_a   1.000
_cell.length_b   1.000
_cell.length_c   1.000
_cell.angle_alpha   90.00
_cell.angle_beta   90.00
_cell.angle_gamma   90.00
#
_symmetry.space_group_name_H-M   'P 1'
#
loop_
_entity.id
_entity.type
_entity.pdbx_description
1 polymer ?
#
loop_
_entity_poly.entity_id
_entity_poly.type
_entity_poly.pdbx_seq_one_letter_code
_entity_poly.pdbx_strand_id
1 'polypeptide(L)'
;MGFGEKWSEWWRSFLGFSQDKSRKAVDVLRQRYIEEMQQADRFKGHAEKMHYPQFNEKLHAIANEKGRHAEQIAEKLVALGCKLPAVPENTSSNENSWRQLLNALDEEYRSADDLVDQLRGILSDRPDITELLQQISQEQKKHRDEIREMLMRSDPFALSLS
;
A
#
# COMPACT_ATOMS: atom_id res chain seq x y z
N MET A 1 27.24 -23.23 38.59
CA MET A 1 26.04 -22.51 38.15
C MET A 1 26.49 -21.30 37.40
N GLY A 2 26.48 -21.31 36.20
CA GLY A 2 26.68 -20.02 35.75
C GLY A 2 26.79 -19.72 34.26
N PHE A 3 27.75 -20.25 33.56
CA PHE A 3 28.04 -19.81 32.18
C PHE A 3 27.00 -20.31 31.16
N GLY A 4 26.46 -21.50 31.33
CA GLY A 4 25.48 -22.09 30.42
C GLY A 4 24.09 -21.49 30.54
N GLU A 5 23.65 -21.09 31.73
CA GLU A 5 22.31 -20.51 31.95
C GLU A 5 22.23 -19.07 31.43
N LYS A 6 23.27 -18.26 31.68
CA LYS A 6 23.33 -16.88 31.15
C LYS A 6 23.43 -16.84 29.62
N TRP A 7 24.11 -17.80 29.01
CA TRP A 7 24.18 -17.94 27.57
C TRP A 7 22.82 -18.31 26.95
N SER A 8 22.10 -19.24 27.58
CA SER A 8 20.79 -19.66 27.10
C SER A 8 19.73 -18.55 27.23
N GLU A 9 19.80 -17.74 28.31
CA GLU A 9 18.95 -16.57 28.50
C GLU A 9 19.25 -15.47 27.47
N TRP A 10 20.52 -15.23 27.20
CA TRP A 10 20.94 -14.26 26.19
C TRP A 10 20.47 -14.67 24.79
N TRP A 11 20.64 -15.93 24.42
CA TRP A 11 20.14 -16.45 23.13
C TRP A 11 18.61 -16.40 23.00
N ARG A 12 17.89 -16.72 24.07
CA ARG A 12 16.42 -16.60 24.09
C ARG A 12 15.97 -15.15 23.93
N SER A 13 16.61 -14.23 24.62
CA SER A 13 16.34 -12.80 24.51
C SER A 13 16.64 -12.28 23.09
N PHE A 14 17.76 -12.69 22.51
CA PHE A 14 18.17 -12.32 21.16
C PHE A 14 17.21 -12.89 20.11
N LEU A 15 16.85 -14.17 20.21
CA LEU A 15 15.90 -14.82 19.30
C LEU A 15 14.49 -14.26 19.44
N GLY A 16 14.04 -13.97 20.66
CA GLY A 16 12.74 -13.33 20.91
C GLY A 16 12.67 -11.92 20.32
N PHE A 17 13.72 -11.14 20.47
CA PHE A 17 13.84 -9.80 19.89
C PHE A 17 13.87 -9.83 18.35
N SER A 18 14.61 -10.76 17.77
CA SER A 18 14.67 -10.99 16.32
C SER A 18 13.32 -11.46 15.76
N GLN A 19 12.59 -12.33 16.46
CA GLN A 19 11.26 -12.79 16.08
C GLN A 19 10.23 -11.66 16.13
N ASP A 20 10.25 -10.80 17.16
CA ASP A 20 9.34 -9.66 17.28
C ASP A 20 9.53 -8.64 16.15
N LYS A 21 10.76 -8.37 15.76
CA LYS A 21 11.08 -7.49 14.62
C LYS A 21 10.64 -8.08 13.30
N SER A 22 10.87 -9.36 13.07
CA SER A 22 10.38 -10.08 11.88
C SER A 22 8.86 -10.10 11.83
N ARG A 23 8.19 -10.24 12.97
CA ARG A 23 6.72 -10.20 13.06
C ARG A 23 6.18 -8.84 12.69
N LYS A 24 6.77 -7.74 13.16
CA LYS A 24 6.38 -6.37 12.78
C LYS A 24 6.53 -6.14 11.28
N ALA A 25 7.64 -6.55 10.69
CA ALA A 25 7.86 -6.46 9.25
C ALA A 25 6.81 -7.23 8.45
N VAL A 26 6.48 -8.45 8.89
CA VAL A 26 5.43 -9.27 8.27
C VAL A 26 4.06 -8.60 8.38
N ASP A 27 3.71 -8.05 9.54
CA ASP A 27 2.43 -7.36 9.74
C ASP A 27 2.30 -6.13 8.85
N VAL A 28 3.36 -5.33 8.73
CA VAL A 28 3.43 -4.18 7.83
C VAL A 28 3.26 -4.61 6.38
N LEU A 29 3.95 -5.65 5.93
CA LEU A 29 3.85 -6.15 4.56
C LEU A 29 2.45 -6.70 4.26
N ARG A 30 1.84 -7.41 5.20
CA ARG A 30 0.46 -7.93 5.04
C ARG A 30 -0.54 -6.80 4.89
N GLN A 31 -0.47 -5.80 5.76
CA GLN A 31 -1.35 -4.64 5.70
C GLN A 31 -1.17 -3.90 4.38
N ARG A 32 0.07 -3.63 3.98
CA ARG A 32 0.37 -2.93 2.74
C ARG A 32 -0.08 -3.72 1.51
N TYR A 33 0.09 -5.03 1.50
CA TYR A 33 -0.40 -5.89 0.43
C TYR A 33 -1.93 -5.75 0.23
N ILE A 34 -2.69 -5.81 1.32
CA ILE A 34 -4.15 -5.65 1.27
C ILE A 34 -4.52 -4.27 0.73
N GLU A 35 -3.86 -3.22 1.21
CA GLU A 35 -4.12 -1.84 0.78
C GLU A 35 -3.83 -1.64 -0.72
N GLU A 36 -2.67 -2.09 -1.20
CA GLU A 36 -2.32 -1.95 -2.62
C GLU A 36 -3.28 -2.74 -3.52
N MET A 37 -3.68 -3.94 -3.13
CA MET A 37 -4.66 -4.74 -3.88
C MET A 37 -6.04 -4.07 -3.93
N GLN A 38 -6.53 -3.57 -2.80
CA GLN A 38 -7.81 -2.85 -2.73
C GLN A 38 -7.78 -1.56 -3.53
N GLN A 39 -6.69 -0.82 -3.45
CA GLN A 39 -6.52 0.42 -4.21
C GLN A 39 -6.43 0.15 -5.71
N ALA A 40 -5.70 -0.89 -6.13
CA ALA A 40 -5.63 -1.30 -7.53
C ALA A 40 -7.04 -1.59 -8.10
N ASP A 41 -7.84 -2.32 -7.36
CA ASP A 41 -9.22 -2.65 -7.74
C ASP A 41 -10.11 -1.39 -7.80
N ARG A 42 -10.02 -0.49 -6.82
CA ARG A 42 -10.76 0.77 -6.81
C ARG A 42 -10.39 1.68 -7.99
N PHE A 43 -9.09 1.86 -8.27
CA PHE A 43 -8.66 2.67 -9.41
C PHE A 43 -9.11 2.09 -10.75
N LYS A 44 -9.12 0.78 -10.87
CA LYS A 44 -9.66 0.10 -12.06
C LYS A 44 -11.15 0.40 -12.22
N GLY A 45 -11.93 0.28 -11.15
CA GLY A 45 -13.35 0.63 -11.14
C GLY A 45 -13.61 2.11 -11.44
N HIS A 46 -12.78 3.02 -10.91
CA HIS A 46 -12.86 4.45 -11.23
C HIS A 46 -12.55 4.71 -12.72
N ALA A 47 -11.56 4.03 -13.28
CA ALA A 47 -11.23 4.16 -14.70
C ALA A 47 -12.39 3.75 -15.59
N GLU A 48 -13.07 2.66 -15.27
CA GLU A 48 -14.22 2.16 -16.05
C GLU A 48 -15.42 3.12 -16.04
N LYS A 49 -15.59 3.88 -14.95
CA LYS A 49 -16.71 4.83 -14.75
C LYS A 49 -16.33 6.29 -15.02
N MET A 50 -15.09 6.54 -15.43
CA MET A 50 -14.56 7.89 -15.60
C MET A 50 -15.26 8.63 -16.75
N HIS A 51 -15.85 9.79 -16.44
CA HIS A 51 -16.52 10.65 -17.42
C HIS A 51 -15.55 11.22 -18.48
N TYR A 52 -14.29 11.42 -18.13
CA TYR A 52 -13.27 11.98 -19.00
C TYR A 52 -12.38 10.88 -19.59
N PRO A 53 -12.51 10.56 -20.90
CA PRO A 53 -11.72 9.47 -21.50
C PRO A 53 -10.20 9.63 -21.35
N GLN A 54 -9.71 10.88 -21.38
CA GLN A 54 -8.28 11.16 -21.21
C GLN A 54 -7.72 10.80 -19.82
N PHE A 55 -8.59 10.66 -18.82
CA PHE A 55 -8.18 10.24 -17.47
C PHE A 55 -8.27 8.73 -17.27
N ASN A 56 -9.00 8.05 -18.13
CA ASN A 56 -9.14 6.59 -18.06
C ASN A 56 -7.78 5.88 -18.12
N GLU A 57 -6.93 6.23 -19.09
CA GLU A 57 -5.60 5.65 -19.23
C GLU A 57 -4.70 5.93 -18.02
N LYS A 58 -4.76 7.15 -17.47
CA LYS A 58 -4.00 7.52 -16.27
C LYS A 58 -4.43 6.72 -15.05
N LEU A 59 -5.74 6.54 -14.85
CA LEU A 59 -6.27 5.76 -13.74
C LEU A 59 -5.95 4.26 -13.90
N HIS A 60 -5.99 3.72 -15.10
CA HIS A 60 -5.53 2.36 -15.37
C HIS A 60 -4.04 2.19 -15.10
N ALA A 61 -3.21 3.17 -15.46
CA ALA A 61 -1.79 3.14 -15.17
C ALA A 61 -1.52 3.12 -13.65
N ILE A 62 -2.21 3.95 -12.88
CA ILE A 62 -2.12 3.93 -11.41
C ILE A 62 -2.57 2.58 -10.86
N ALA A 63 -3.68 2.02 -11.33
CA ALA A 63 -4.15 0.70 -10.92
C ALA A 63 -3.12 -0.39 -11.19
N ASN A 64 -2.48 -0.39 -12.35
CA ASN A 64 -1.43 -1.34 -12.71
C ASN A 64 -0.19 -1.19 -11.84
N GLU A 65 0.23 0.03 -11.53
CA GLU A 65 1.37 0.28 -10.64
C GLU A 65 1.09 -0.24 -9.22
N LYS A 66 -0.12 -0.02 -8.70
CA LYS A 66 -0.52 -0.57 -7.40
C LYS A 66 -0.57 -2.10 -7.39
N GLY A 67 -1.05 -2.72 -8.46
CA GLY A 67 -0.99 -4.17 -8.64
C GLY A 67 0.44 -4.70 -8.60
N ARG A 68 1.37 -4.02 -9.28
CA ARG A 68 2.80 -4.36 -9.26
C ARG A 68 3.41 -4.21 -7.85
N HIS A 69 3.04 -3.16 -7.10
CA HIS A 69 3.46 -3.01 -5.70
C HIS A 69 2.99 -4.20 -4.86
N ALA A 70 1.73 -4.61 -5.02
CA ALA A 70 1.19 -5.77 -4.31
C ALA A 70 1.96 -7.05 -4.66
N GLU A 71 2.31 -7.28 -5.92
CA GLU A 71 3.14 -8.42 -6.35
C GLU A 71 4.52 -8.41 -5.70
N GLN A 72 5.20 -7.27 -5.67
CA GLN A 72 6.50 -7.12 -5.03
C GLN A 72 6.44 -7.39 -3.53
N ILE A 73 5.38 -6.92 -2.86
CA ILE A 73 5.14 -7.21 -1.43
C ILE A 73 4.85 -8.70 -1.23
N ALA A 74 4.05 -9.30 -2.11
CA ALA A 74 3.74 -10.73 -2.07
C ALA A 74 5.01 -11.59 -2.17
N GLU A 75 5.93 -11.24 -3.06
CA GLU A 75 7.23 -11.91 -3.19
C GLU A 75 8.03 -11.88 -1.87
N LYS A 76 8.05 -10.72 -1.19
CA LYS A 76 8.69 -10.59 0.12
C LYS A 76 8.02 -11.45 1.19
N LEU A 77 6.68 -11.47 1.22
CA LEU A 77 5.92 -12.30 2.16
C LEU A 77 6.18 -13.80 1.95
N VAL A 78 6.17 -14.26 0.71
CA VAL A 78 6.46 -15.65 0.35
C VAL A 78 7.89 -16.02 0.71
N ALA A 79 8.86 -15.15 0.44
CA ALA A 79 10.26 -15.35 0.81
C ALA A 79 10.47 -15.47 2.33
N LEU A 80 9.58 -14.85 3.13
CA LEU A 80 9.56 -14.97 4.60
C LEU A 80 8.79 -16.21 5.09
N GLY A 81 8.31 -17.05 4.21
CA GLY A 81 7.52 -18.25 4.53
C GLY A 81 6.08 -17.96 4.95
N CYS A 82 5.56 -16.78 4.62
CA CYS A 82 4.21 -16.36 4.98
C CYS A 82 3.21 -16.67 3.86
N LYS A 83 1.99 -17.02 4.25
CA LYS A 83 0.85 -17.07 3.32
C LYS A 83 0.36 -15.66 3.03
N LEU A 84 -0.10 -15.45 1.80
CA LEU A 84 -0.74 -14.18 1.42
C LEU A 84 -2.07 -14.03 2.16
N PRO A 85 -2.36 -12.84 2.72
CA PRO A 85 -3.64 -12.59 3.38
C PRO A 85 -4.79 -12.53 2.37
N ALA A 86 -5.99 -12.86 2.83
CA ALA A 86 -7.20 -12.61 2.06
C ALA A 86 -7.43 -11.10 1.90
N VAL A 87 -7.84 -10.67 0.73
CA VAL A 87 -8.14 -9.27 0.43
C VAL A 87 -9.65 -9.07 0.48
N PRO A 88 -10.17 -8.23 1.40
CA PRO A 88 -11.60 -7.91 1.44
C PRO A 88 -12.04 -7.20 0.15
N GLU A 89 -13.24 -7.51 -0.32
CA GLU A 89 -13.82 -6.85 -1.48
C GLU A 89 -14.12 -5.37 -1.19
N ASN A 90 -13.96 -4.54 -2.21
CA ASN A 90 -14.36 -3.13 -2.15
C ASN A 90 -15.87 -2.99 -2.29
N THR A 91 -16.44 -2.01 -1.58
CA THR A 91 -17.81 -1.57 -1.81
C THR A 91 -17.88 -0.69 -3.06
N SER A 92 -18.85 -0.94 -3.93
CA SER A 92 -19.07 -0.08 -5.10
C SER A 92 -19.60 1.28 -4.67
N SER A 93 -19.08 2.34 -5.30
CA SER A 93 -19.56 3.72 -5.12
C SER A 93 -20.28 4.18 -6.38
N ASN A 94 -21.43 4.87 -6.21
CA ASN A 94 -22.18 5.51 -7.29
C ASN A 94 -21.88 7.02 -7.39
N GLU A 95 -20.77 7.47 -6.84
CA GLU A 95 -20.36 8.85 -6.86
C GLU A 95 -19.89 9.29 -8.26
N ASN A 96 -20.01 10.59 -8.55
CA ASN A 96 -19.49 11.14 -9.79
C ASN A 96 -17.96 11.13 -9.86
N SER A 97 -17.42 11.33 -11.06
CA SER A 97 -15.96 11.25 -11.30
C SER A 97 -15.14 12.21 -10.42
N TRP A 98 -15.64 13.43 -10.21
CA TRP A 98 -14.96 14.40 -9.36
C TRP A 98 -14.87 13.92 -7.90
N ARG A 99 -15.98 13.41 -7.36
CA ARG A 99 -16.05 12.88 -5.99
C ARG A 99 -15.15 11.64 -5.83
N GLN A 100 -15.14 10.76 -6.84
CA GLN A 100 -14.27 9.59 -6.86
C GLN A 100 -12.79 9.99 -6.83
N LEU A 101 -12.37 10.98 -7.62
CA LEU A 101 -11.01 11.51 -7.62
C LEU A 101 -10.64 12.17 -6.30
N LEU A 102 -11.57 12.91 -5.69
CA LEU A 102 -11.34 13.53 -4.38
C LEU A 102 -11.12 12.47 -3.29
N ASN A 103 -11.97 11.46 -3.25
CA ASN A 103 -11.84 10.35 -2.31
C ASN A 103 -10.54 9.56 -2.54
N ALA A 104 -10.15 9.35 -3.79
CA ALA A 104 -8.88 8.70 -4.14
C ALA A 104 -7.68 9.52 -3.66
N LEU A 105 -7.72 10.84 -3.79
CA LEU A 105 -6.66 11.72 -3.31
C LEU A 105 -6.53 11.67 -1.78
N ASP A 106 -7.65 11.74 -1.06
CA ASP A 106 -7.67 11.64 0.40
C ASP A 106 -7.11 10.29 0.89
N GLU A 107 -7.44 9.22 0.17
CA GLU A 107 -6.94 7.88 0.46
C GLU A 107 -5.42 7.78 0.24
N GLU A 108 -4.90 8.36 -0.84
CA GLU A 108 -3.46 8.40 -1.12
C GLU A 108 -2.70 9.18 -0.04
N TYR A 109 -3.26 10.26 0.49
CA TYR A 109 -2.63 11.00 1.61
C TYR A 109 -2.61 10.16 2.88
N ARG A 110 -3.71 9.53 3.25
CA ARG A 110 -3.77 8.65 4.43
C ARG A 110 -2.81 7.47 4.31
N SER A 111 -2.80 6.82 3.16
CA SER A 111 -1.89 5.71 2.87
C SER A 111 -0.42 6.11 2.95
N ALA A 112 -0.08 7.34 2.53
CA ALA A 112 1.27 7.87 2.64
C ALA A 112 1.69 8.12 4.10
N ASP A 113 0.81 8.66 4.93
CA ASP A 113 1.07 8.86 6.36
C ASP A 113 1.26 7.52 7.08
N ASP A 114 0.40 6.55 6.82
CA ASP A 114 0.51 5.19 7.36
C ASP A 114 1.82 4.54 6.96
N LEU A 115 2.26 4.73 5.71
CA LEU A 115 3.53 4.18 5.22
C LEU A 115 4.74 4.79 5.92
N VAL A 116 4.72 6.09 6.21
CA VAL A 116 5.78 6.76 6.99
C VAL A 116 5.88 6.17 8.39
N ASP A 117 4.74 5.96 9.06
CA ASP A 117 4.70 5.36 10.39
C ASP A 117 5.17 3.90 10.38
N GLN A 118 4.79 3.13 9.37
CA GLN A 118 5.24 1.76 9.15
C GLN A 118 6.75 1.70 8.95
N LEU A 119 7.32 2.60 8.14
CA LEU A 119 8.75 2.69 7.90
C LEU A 119 9.54 2.99 9.19
N ARG A 120 9.06 3.89 10.03
CA ARG A 120 9.69 4.20 11.32
C ARG A 120 9.84 2.97 12.22
N GLY A 121 8.89 2.03 12.15
CA GLY A 121 8.90 0.81 12.95
C GLY A 121 9.90 -0.26 12.49
N ILE A 122 10.39 -0.22 11.23
CA ILE A 122 11.21 -1.29 10.64
C ILE A 122 12.55 -0.83 10.06
N LEU A 123 12.87 0.46 10.14
CA LEU A 123 13.96 1.14 9.41
C LEU A 123 15.36 0.52 9.60
N SER A 124 15.66 -0.13 10.71
CA SER A 124 17.03 -0.57 11.01
C SER A 124 17.31 -2.05 10.71
N ASP A 125 16.27 -2.88 10.51
CA ASP A 125 16.43 -4.33 10.62
C ASP A 125 16.25 -5.10 9.31
N ARG A 126 15.57 -4.51 8.34
CA ARG A 126 15.25 -5.12 7.05
C ARG A 126 15.40 -4.11 5.92
N PRO A 127 16.65 -3.88 5.46
CA PRO A 127 16.93 -2.89 4.41
C PRO A 127 16.21 -3.21 3.09
N ASP A 128 16.03 -4.46 2.75
CA ASP A 128 15.31 -4.90 1.55
C ASP A 128 13.82 -4.52 1.56
N ILE A 129 13.17 -4.65 2.71
CA ILE A 129 11.76 -4.24 2.90
C ILE A 129 11.67 -2.72 2.95
N THR A 130 12.56 -2.07 3.68
CA THR A 130 12.62 -0.61 3.78
C THR A 130 12.78 0.04 2.40
N GLU A 131 13.67 -0.47 1.56
CA GLU A 131 13.91 0.02 0.21
C GLU A 131 12.65 -0.12 -0.67
N LEU A 132 11.99 -1.27 -0.62
CA LEU A 132 10.74 -1.50 -1.35
C LEU A 132 9.65 -0.51 -0.92
N LEU A 133 9.45 -0.32 0.37
CA LEU A 133 8.43 0.59 0.89
C LEU A 133 8.75 2.07 0.60
N GLN A 134 10.03 2.44 0.60
CA GLN A 134 10.46 3.77 0.18
C GLN A 134 10.19 4.02 -1.31
N GLN A 135 10.42 3.04 -2.15
CA GLN A 135 10.10 3.12 -3.58
C GLN A 135 8.59 3.31 -3.77
N ILE A 136 7.76 2.52 -3.09
CA ILE A 136 6.30 2.67 -3.12
C ILE A 136 5.88 4.07 -2.68
N SER A 137 6.48 4.61 -1.62
CA SER A 137 6.21 5.97 -1.13
C SER A 137 6.49 7.04 -2.18
N GLN A 138 7.58 6.92 -2.94
CA GLN A 138 7.93 7.85 -4.01
C GLN A 138 6.93 7.79 -5.17
N GLU A 139 6.50 6.58 -5.55
CA GLU A 139 5.51 6.40 -6.61
C GLU A 139 4.12 6.89 -6.19
N GLN A 140 3.72 6.72 -4.92
CA GLN A 140 2.49 7.30 -4.38
C GLN A 140 2.46 8.83 -4.47
N LYS A 141 3.59 9.50 -4.26
CA LYS A 141 3.66 10.95 -4.42
C LYS A 141 3.33 11.37 -5.86
N LYS A 142 3.84 10.66 -6.83
CA LYS A 142 3.52 10.87 -8.25
C LYS A 142 2.03 10.65 -8.52
N HIS A 143 1.43 9.58 -7.97
CA HIS A 143 -0.01 9.34 -8.10
C HIS A 143 -0.85 10.50 -7.55
N ARG A 144 -0.48 11.04 -6.38
CA ARG A 144 -1.19 12.20 -5.81
C ARG A 144 -1.14 13.42 -6.73
N ASP A 145 0.00 13.69 -7.32
CA ASP A 145 0.16 14.82 -8.25
C ASP A 145 -0.71 14.63 -9.50
N GLU A 146 -0.75 13.43 -10.05
CA GLU A 146 -1.59 13.08 -11.20
C GLU A 146 -3.10 13.19 -10.88
N ILE A 147 -3.53 12.67 -9.73
CA ILE A 147 -4.94 12.76 -9.29
C ILE A 147 -5.33 14.22 -9.05
N ARG A 148 -4.46 15.00 -8.43
CA ARG A 148 -4.70 16.43 -8.22
C ARG A 148 -4.87 17.18 -9.54
N GLU A 149 -4.04 16.89 -10.53
CA GLU A 149 -4.15 17.46 -11.87
C GLU A 149 -5.48 17.10 -12.53
N MET A 150 -5.90 15.82 -12.44
CA MET A 150 -7.20 15.39 -12.95
C MET A 150 -8.36 16.09 -12.24
N LEU A 151 -8.29 16.26 -10.91
CA LEU A 151 -9.31 17.01 -10.14
C LEU A 151 -9.45 18.45 -10.60
N MET A 152 -8.34 19.14 -10.83
CA MET A 152 -8.33 20.54 -11.29
C MET A 152 -8.94 20.72 -12.69
N ARG A 153 -8.96 19.66 -13.48
CA ARG A 153 -9.52 19.64 -14.84
C ARG A 153 -10.93 19.04 -14.91
N SER A 154 -11.47 18.59 -13.79
CA SER A 154 -12.78 17.94 -13.71
C SER A 154 -13.87 18.93 -13.30
N ASP A 155 -15.06 18.75 -13.84
CA ASP A 155 -16.26 19.47 -13.42
C ASP A 155 -16.89 18.78 -12.20
N PRO A 156 -16.99 19.46 -11.03
CA PRO A 156 -17.60 18.88 -9.83
C PRO A 156 -19.08 18.49 -10.02
N PHE A 157 -19.75 19.06 -11.01
CA PHE A 157 -21.18 18.86 -11.28
C PHE A 157 -21.44 17.88 -12.44
N ALA A 158 -20.41 17.40 -13.12
CA ALA A 158 -20.60 16.41 -14.17
C ALA A 158 -21.15 15.09 -13.60
N LEU A 159 -22.17 14.55 -14.24
CA LEU A 159 -22.71 13.24 -13.89
C LEU A 159 -21.75 12.15 -14.34
N SER A 160 -21.57 11.12 -13.52
CA SER A 160 -20.84 9.94 -13.93
C SER A 160 -21.61 9.21 -15.03
N LEU A 161 -20.89 8.65 -16.00
CA LEU A 161 -21.47 7.76 -16.99
C LEU A 161 -22.02 6.52 -16.26
N SER A 162 -23.30 6.27 -16.41
CA SER A 162 -23.98 5.09 -15.86
C SER A 162 -23.71 3.87 -16.72
#